data_6681d21d1a6b37caaffcc55edd38091c
#
_entry.id   6681d21d1a6b37caaffcc55edd38091c
#
_cell.length_a   1.000
_cell.length_b   1.000
_cell.length_c   1.000
_cell.angle_alpha   90.00
_cell.angle_beta   90.00
_cell.angle_gamma   90.00
#
_symmetry.space_group_name_H-M   'P 1'
#
loop_
_entity.id
_entity.type
_entity.pdbx_description
1 polymer ?
#
loop_
_entity_poly.entity_id
_entity_poly.type
_entity_poly.pdbx_seq_one_letter_code
_entity_poly.pdbx_strand_id
1 'polypeptide(L)'
;MARRTQDYDEDDVRVRPGRRGSRPRTRRRPAHDDATPGFVTAVDRGRYRCLADPGTGDERGVTAMRARELGRKGVVVGDRVALVGDVSGDADTLARIVRVEPRTSSLRRTADDTDPFERIVVANADQLVIVTALADPEPRPRMIDRQLVAAYDAGMEPLLCLTKADLADPEALISEYAPLGVRYVVTSRGGDLDALRAHLAGRTSVLVGHSGVGKSTLVNALVPDAERAVSHVNAVTGRGRHTSSSAIALELPGGDGWIIDTPGVRSFGLAHVEPENVINAFDDLAEGAAERCPPLCDHLPKEPGGLGGRPPSEAGQSCGLDGWVAEGHASQARLDSLRRLLASREGDAE
;
A
#
# COMPACT_ATOMS: atom_id res chain seq x y z
N MET A 1 -9.84 21.05 33.87
CA MET A 1 -9.98 20.52 32.52
C MET A 1 -8.65 19.84 32.19
N ALA A 2 -8.66 18.51 32.05
CA ALA A 2 -7.47 17.75 31.70
C ALA A 2 -7.27 17.85 30.16
N ARG A 3 -6.07 18.28 29.74
CA ARG A 3 -5.70 18.30 28.30
C ARG A 3 -5.71 16.86 27.78
N ARG A 4 -6.30 16.66 26.59
CA ARG A 4 -6.31 15.38 25.90
C ARG A 4 -4.90 15.02 25.42
N THR A 5 -4.56 13.74 25.41
CA THR A 5 -3.24 13.20 25.02
C THR A 5 -2.84 13.50 23.56
N GLN A 6 -3.73 14.04 22.76
CA GLN A 6 -3.50 14.47 21.36
C GLN A 6 -2.84 15.83 21.22
N ASP A 7 -2.78 16.63 22.30
CA ASP A 7 -2.27 18.02 22.28
C ASP A 7 -0.80 18.13 22.69
N TYR A 8 -0.04 17.01 22.75
CA TYR A 8 1.37 17.04 23.11
C TYR A 8 2.23 16.87 21.84
N ASP A 9 2.89 17.96 21.46
CA ASP A 9 3.97 17.92 20.45
C ASP A 9 5.29 17.42 21.09
N GLU A 10 6.24 16.98 20.25
CA GLU A 10 7.55 16.46 20.70
C GLU A 10 8.32 17.47 21.60
N ASP A 11 8.02 18.75 21.49
CA ASP A 11 8.61 19.85 22.29
C ASP A 11 7.99 20.00 23.69
N ASP A 12 6.83 19.38 23.97
CA ASP A 12 6.14 19.46 25.26
C ASP A 12 6.68 18.48 26.31
N VAL A 13 7.63 17.62 25.95
CA VAL A 13 8.23 16.65 26.88
C VAL A 13 9.21 17.35 27.81
N ARG A 14 8.73 17.87 28.91
CA ARG A 14 9.59 18.36 30.02
C ARG A 14 10.28 17.19 30.71
N VAL A 15 11.56 16.98 30.38
CA VAL A 15 12.42 16.05 31.08
C VAL A 15 12.64 16.62 32.50
N ARG A 16 12.11 15.97 33.54
CA ARG A 16 12.44 16.29 34.92
C ARG A 16 13.94 16.03 35.14
N PRO A 17 14.74 17.02 35.56
CA PRO A 17 16.16 16.79 35.85
C PRO A 17 16.25 15.80 37.00
N GLY A 18 17.04 14.75 36.81
CA GLY A 18 17.37 13.82 37.86
C GLY A 18 18.07 14.54 39.03
N ARG A 19 17.83 14.12 40.27
CA ARG A 19 18.38 14.71 41.50
C ARG A 19 19.90 14.77 41.63
N ARG A 20 20.64 14.27 40.66
CA ARG A 20 22.13 14.39 40.56
C ARG A 20 22.41 15.12 39.25
N GLY A 21 22.87 16.36 39.37
CA GLY A 21 23.12 17.33 38.30
C GLY A 21 24.01 16.87 37.15
N SER A 22 23.53 15.97 36.35
CA SER A 22 24.11 15.71 35.04
C SER A 22 23.51 16.69 34.03
N ARG A 23 24.38 17.49 33.39
CA ARG A 23 23.99 18.37 32.28
C ARG A 23 23.09 17.63 31.30
N PRO A 24 22.00 18.26 30.76
CA PRO A 24 21.24 17.69 29.72
C PRO A 24 22.18 17.30 28.59
N ARG A 25 22.30 16.02 28.27
CA ARG A 25 22.99 15.59 27.06
C ARG A 25 22.09 16.03 25.91
N THR A 26 22.45 17.13 25.28
CA THR A 26 21.93 17.47 23.96
C THR A 26 22.24 16.27 23.05
N ARG A 27 21.22 15.45 22.76
CA ARG A 27 21.31 14.34 21.79
C ARG A 27 21.39 14.97 20.40
N ARG A 28 22.58 15.44 20.01
CA ARG A 28 22.88 15.63 18.60
C ARG A 28 22.82 14.23 18.00
N ARG A 29 21.80 13.96 17.21
CA ARG A 29 21.77 12.75 16.39
C ARG A 29 22.95 12.86 15.42
N PRO A 30 23.82 11.84 15.29
CA PRO A 30 24.83 11.83 14.25
C PRO A 30 24.14 11.96 12.91
N ALA A 31 24.68 12.76 12.02
CA ALA A 31 24.10 12.95 10.67
C ALA A 31 24.14 11.65 9.84
N HIS A 32 25.11 10.77 10.12
CA HIS A 32 25.33 9.51 9.40
C HIS A 32 25.45 9.73 7.88
N ASP A 33 26.24 10.74 7.49
CA ASP A 33 26.42 11.13 6.10
C ASP A 33 27.07 10.02 5.25
N ASP A 34 27.89 9.18 5.88
CA ASP A 34 28.58 8.03 5.28
C ASP A 34 27.77 6.71 5.36
N ALA A 35 26.47 6.78 5.68
CA ALA A 35 25.65 5.58 5.80
C ALA A 35 25.39 4.95 4.43
N THR A 36 25.50 3.63 4.35
CA THR A 36 25.21 2.85 3.14
C THR A 36 23.71 2.87 2.85
N PRO A 37 23.28 3.20 1.62
CA PRO A 37 21.88 3.09 1.22
C PRO A 37 21.41 1.64 1.30
N GLY A 38 20.15 1.43 1.67
CA GLY A 38 19.56 0.11 1.73
C GLY A 38 18.08 0.11 1.34
N PHE A 39 17.62 -1.02 0.82
CA PHE A 39 16.22 -1.30 0.50
C PHE A 39 15.72 -2.46 1.37
N VAL A 40 14.63 -2.29 2.10
CA VAL A 40 14.10 -3.30 3.02
C VAL A 40 13.30 -4.34 2.24
N THR A 41 13.79 -5.56 2.19
CA THR A 41 13.16 -6.67 1.44
C THR A 41 12.29 -7.56 2.32
N ALA A 42 12.57 -7.66 3.63
CA ALA A 42 11.72 -8.42 4.55
C ALA A 42 11.83 -7.88 5.98
N VAL A 43 10.77 -8.06 6.76
CA VAL A 43 10.69 -7.65 8.17
C VAL A 43 10.23 -8.84 9.01
N ASP A 44 11.00 -9.20 10.04
CA ASP A 44 10.59 -10.20 11.02
C ASP A 44 11.10 -9.89 12.42
N ARG A 45 10.18 -9.75 13.38
CA ARG A 45 10.44 -9.61 14.83
C ARG A 45 11.59 -8.66 15.20
N GLY A 46 11.67 -7.50 14.51
CA GLY A 46 12.70 -6.49 14.77
C GLY A 46 14.05 -6.74 14.08
N ARG A 47 14.12 -7.77 13.24
CA ARG A 47 15.18 -7.96 12.26
C ARG A 47 14.66 -7.60 10.87
N TYR A 48 15.53 -6.99 10.09
CA TYR A 48 15.22 -6.47 8.76
C TYR A 48 16.22 -7.08 7.79
N ARG A 49 15.72 -7.65 6.70
CA ARG A 49 16.57 -7.95 5.56
C ARG A 49 16.60 -6.74 4.66
N CYS A 50 17.77 -6.34 4.27
CA CYS A 50 17.99 -5.20 3.39
C CYS A 50 18.91 -5.61 2.25
N LEU A 51 18.68 -5.06 1.08
CA LEU A 51 19.64 -5.01 -0.01
C LEU A 51 20.46 -3.74 0.20
N ALA A 52 21.76 -3.86 0.49
CA ALA A 52 22.67 -2.74 0.59
C ALA A 52 23.14 -2.33 -0.82
N ASP A 53 23.36 -1.03 -1.03
CA ASP A 53 23.77 -0.42 -2.29
C ASP A 53 22.91 -0.81 -3.51
N PRO A 54 21.56 -0.70 -3.41
CA PRO A 54 20.66 -1.14 -4.48
C PRO A 54 20.91 -0.35 -5.77
N GLY A 55 20.95 -1.06 -6.93
CA GLY A 55 21.14 -0.48 -8.27
C GLY A 55 22.58 -0.10 -8.61
N THR A 56 23.57 -0.50 -7.82
CA THR A 56 24.97 -0.10 -8.04
C THR A 56 25.84 -1.18 -8.69
N GLY A 57 25.37 -2.43 -8.73
CA GLY A 57 26.16 -3.60 -9.13
C GLY A 57 26.99 -4.21 -7.99
N ASP A 58 27.11 -3.52 -6.85
CA ASP A 58 27.76 -4.02 -5.62
C ASP A 58 26.72 -4.42 -4.55
N GLU A 59 25.54 -4.80 -5.02
CA GLU A 59 24.40 -5.14 -4.18
C GLU A 59 24.68 -6.38 -3.35
N ARG A 60 24.29 -6.31 -2.08
CA ARG A 60 24.43 -7.47 -1.18
C ARG A 60 23.33 -7.50 -0.14
N GLY A 61 22.89 -8.70 0.17
CA GLY A 61 21.89 -8.94 1.22
C GLY A 61 22.52 -8.77 2.60
N VAL A 62 21.97 -7.90 3.43
CA VAL A 62 22.41 -7.69 4.81
C VAL A 62 21.27 -7.90 5.79
N THR A 63 21.61 -8.38 7.00
CA THR A 63 20.66 -8.39 8.11
C THR A 63 20.87 -7.16 8.97
N ALA A 64 19.83 -6.45 9.28
CA ALA A 64 19.90 -5.23 10.08
C ALA A 64 18.94 -5.26 11.27
N MET A 65 19.22 -4.40 12.25
CA MET A 65 18.29 -4.06 13.33
C MET A 65 18.06 -2.55 13.35
N ARG A 66 16.94 -2.14 13.91
CA ARG A 66 16.60 -0.72 14.03
C ARG A 66 17.43 -0.06 15.13
N ALA A 67 17.98 1.11 14.84
CA ALA A 67 18.59 1.96 15.85
C ALA A 67 17.54 2.47 16.86
N ARG A 68 17.96 2.66 18.11
CA ARG A 68 17.06 3.16 19.18
C ARG A 68 16.54 4.57 18.90
N GLU A 69 17.31 5.34 18.16
CA GLU A 69 17.01 6.73 17.77
C GLU A 69 15.79 6.85 16.83
N LEU A 70 15.45 5.79 16.10
CA LEU A 70 14.26 5.76 15.24
C LEU A 70 12.94 5.68 16.03
N GLY A 71 13.03 5.47 17.35
CA GLY A 71 11.87 5.46 18.22
C GLY A 71 10.84 4.41 17.83
N ARG A 72 9.57 4.81 17.77
CA ARG A 72 8.45 3.94 17.40
C ARG A 72 8.15 3.89 15.91
N LYS A 73 8.86 4.68 15.08
CA LYS A 73 8.66 4.66 13.61
C LYS A 73 8.89 3.24 13.10
N GLY A 74 7.84 2.63 12.56
CA GLY A 74 7.91 1.29 11.98
C GLY A 74 8.71 1.33 10.68
N VAL A 75 9.65 0.40 10.54
CA VAL A 75 10.30 0.11 9.25
C VAL A 75 9.52 -1.02 8.62
N VAL A 76 9.17 -0.87 7.35
CA VAL A 76 8.36 -1.83 6.60
C VAL A 76 9.06 -2.25 5.30
N VAL A 77 8.53 -3.27 4.65
CA VAL A 77 9.04 -3.71 3.34
C VAL A 77 8.85 -2.58 2.32
N GLY A 78 9.86 -2.37 1.47
CA GLY A 78 9.90 -1.28 0.51
C GLY A 78 10.52 0.02 1.04
N ASP A 79 10.80 0.13 2.36
CA ASP A 79 11.49 1.32 2.87
C ASP A 79 12.91 1.45 2.31
N ARG A 80 13.25 2.67 1.92
CA ARG A 80 14.63 3.08 1.66
C ARG A 80 15.24 3.55 2.98
N VAL A 81 16.40 3.02 3.31
CA VAL A 81 17.00 3.21 4.63
C VAL A 81 18.50 3.55 4.55
N ALA A 82 19.03 4.17 5.60
CA ALA A 82 20.45 4.35 5.78
C ALA A 82 20.98 3.31 6.77
N LEU A 83 21.99 2.56 6.36
CA LEU A 83 22.61 1.47 7.09
C LEU A 83 24.00 1.87 7.58
N VAL A 84 24.32 1.51 8.82
CA VAL A 84 25.66 1.65 9.40
C VAL A 84 26.08 0.37 10.13
N GLY A 85 27.35 0.26 10.44
CA GLY A 85 27.93 -0.93 11.07
C GLY A 85 28.45 -1.91 10.04
N ASP A 86 28.31 -3.20 10.31
CA ASP A 86 28.78 -4.22 9.37
C ASP A 86 27.74 -4.45 8.28
N VAL A 87 28.04 -3.98 7.10
CA VAL A 87 27.22 -4.10 5.89
C VAL A 87 27.85 -5.05 4.86
N SER A 88 28.79 -5.92 5.28
CA SER A 88 29.43 -6.91 4.39
C SER A 88 28.43 -7.93 3.86
N GLY A 89 27.41 -8.28 4.63
CA GLY A 89 26.47 -9.36 4.32
C GLY A 89 26.98 -10.75 4.72
N ASP A 90 28.12 -10.82 5.40
CA ASP A 90 28.68 -12.09 5.88
C ASP A 90 27.76 -12.74 6.93
N ALA A 91 27.93 -14.06 7.11
CA ALA A 91 27.19 -14.80 8.12
C ALA A 91 27.45 -14.20 9.53
N ASP A 92 26.37 -14.08 10.32
CA ASP A 92 26.41 -13.54 11.70
C ASP A 92 26.75 -12.05 11.82
N THR A 93 26.88 -11.30 10.72
CA THR A 93 27.03 -9.84 10.75
C THR A 93 25.68 -9.14 10.96
N LEU A 94 25.71 -7.95 11.54
CA LEU A 94 24.50 -7.20 11.87
C LEU A 94 24.70 -5.71 11.62
N ALA A 95 24.04 -5.21 10.59
CA ALA A 95 23.94 -3.79 10.31
C ALA A 95 22.91 -3.09 11.23
N ARG A 96 22.84 -1.78 11.16
CA ARG A 96 21.88 -0.97 11.90
C ARG A 96 21.23 0.06 10.99
N ILE A 97 19.90 0.07 10.95
CA ILE A 97 19.10 1.11 10.29
C ILE A 97 19.12 2.35 11.19
N VAL A 98 19.66 3.45 10.70
CA VAL A 98 19.77 4.73 11.43
C VAL A 98 18.83 5.80 10.92
N ARG A 99 18.35 5.68 9.67
CA ARG A 99 17.38 6.60 9.06
C ARG A 99 16.47 5.82 8.13
N VAL A 100 15.20 6.22 8.07
CA VAL A 100 14.23 5.83 7.03
C VAL A 100 14.05 7.06 6.16
N GLU A 101 14.27 6.91 4.87
CA GLU A 101 14.12 7.99 3.91
C GLU A 101 12.63 8.34 3.70
N PRO A 102 12.29 9.55 3.22
CA PRO A 102 10.92 9.92 2.92
C PRO A 102 10.27 8.91 1.98
N ARG A 103 9.05 8.52 2.32
CA ARG A 103 8.26 7.57 1.52
C ARG A 103 7.54 8.31 0.41
N THR A 104 7.56 7.75 -0.80
CA THR A 104 6.80 8.25 -1.96
C THR A 104 5.36 7.73 -1.96
N SER A 105 5.16 6.52 -1.42
CA SER A 105 3.86 5.88 -1.28
C SER A 105 3.81 5.06 0.00
N SER A 106 2.60 4.79 0.52
CA SER A 106 2.43 4.02 1.75
C SER A 106 1.12 3.25 1.73
N LEU A 107 1.19 1.94 1.57
CA LEU A 107 0.02 1.07 1.68
C LEU A 107 -0.28 0.80 3.15
N ARG A 108 -1.49 1.14 3.57
CA ARG A 108 -1.94 1.02 4.96
C ARG A 108 -2.94 -0.12 5.11
N ARG A 109 -3.00 -0.67 6.28
CA ARG A 109 -3.97 -1.68 6.67
C ARG A 109 -4.45 -1.40 8.08
N THR A 110 -5.74 -1.53 8.30
CA THR A 110 -6.34 -1.70 9.63
C THR A 110 -6.44 -3.18 9.97
N ALA A 111 -6.58 -3.52 11.24
CA ALA A 111 -6.78 -4.92 11.64
C ALA A 111 -8.17 -5.42 11.21
N ASP A 112 -9.16 -4.54 11.32
CA ASP A 112 -10.51 -4.65 10.77
C ASP A 112 -11.03 -3.24 10.44
N ASP A 113 -12.22 -3.13 9.87
CA ASP A 113 -12.81 -1.84 9.47
C ASP A 113 -13.17 -0.93 10.68
N THR A 114 -13.13 -1.45 11.89
CA THR A 114 -13.43 -0.73 13.15
C THR A 114 -12.18 -0.36 13.95
N ASP A 115 -10.99 -0.89 13.60
CA ASP A 115 -9.73 -0.59 14.29
C ASP A 115 -9.25 0.83 13.90
N PRO A 116 -9.17 1.77 14.86
CA PRO A 116 -8.67 3.12 14.57
C PRO A 116 -7.15 3.16 14.31
N PHE A 117 -6.44 2.05 14.52
CA PHE A 117 -4.99 2.00 14.36
C PHE A 117 -4.58 1.46 12.99
N GLU A 118 -4.17 2.37 12.14
CA GLU A 118 -3.57 2.04 10.85
C GLU A 118 -2.11 1.61 11.01
N ARG A 119 -1.75 0.62 10.21
CA ARG A 119 -0.37 0.16 10.10
C ARG A 119 0.07 0.21 8.66
N ILE A 120 1.13 0.92 8.38
CA ILE A 120 1.80 0.82 7.09
C ILE A 120 2.35 -0.59 6.97
N VAL A 121 2.05 -1.25 5.87
CA VAL A 121 2.50 -2.62 5.57
C VAL A 121 3.53 -2.68 4.46
N VAL A 122 3.47 -1.74 3.50
CA VAL A 122 4.42 -1.58 2.40
C VAL A 122 4.65 -0.09 2.16
N ALA A 123 5.87 0.28 1.76
CA ALA A 123 6.24 1.64 1.38
C ALA A 123 6.94 1.66 0.02
N ASN A 124 6.94 2.83 -0.63
CA ASN A 124 7.66 3.14 -1.88
C ASN A 124 7.36 2.17 -3.02
N ALA A 125 6.13 1.66 -3.08
CA ALA A 125 5.67 0.89 -4.23
C ALA A 125 5.01 1.81 -5.26
N ASP A 126 5.24 1.53 -6.54
CA ASP A 126 4.72 2.30 -7.66
C ASP A 126 3.32 1.84 -8.07
N GLN A 127 3.03 0.55 -7.85
CA GLN A 127 1.87 -0.12 -8.40
C GLN A 127 1.23 -1.09 -7.42
N LEU A 128 -0.12 -1.15 -7.42
CA LEU A 128 -0.91 -2.17 -6.74
C LEU A 128 -1.52 -3.13 -7.76
N VAL A 129 -1.03 -4.37 -7.79
CA VAL A 129 -1.56 -5.43 -8.66
C VAL A 129 -2.68 -6.15 -7.94
N ILE A 130 -3.90 -5.91 -8.38
CA ILE A 130 -5.12 -6.51 -7.84
C ILE A 130 -5.37 -7.83 -8.56
N VAL A 131 -5.00 -8.94 -7.92
CA VAL A 131 -5.15 -10.28 -8.48
C VAL A 131 -6.53 -10.80 -8.16
N THR A 132 -7.35 -11.02 -9.18
CA THR A 132 -8.69 -11.60 -9.05
C THR A 132 -8.88 -12.75 -10.03
N ALA A 133 -9.55 -13.82 -9.58
CA ALA A 133 -9.91 -14.93 -10.46
C ALA A 133 -11.23 -14.62 -11.18
N LEU A 134 -11.31 -15.02 -12.44
CA LEU A 134 -12.57 -14.92 -13.22
C LEU A 134 -13.59 -15.96 -12.82
N ALA A 135 -13.11 -17.09 -12.25
CA ALA A 135 -13.94 -18.15 -11.67
C ALA A 135 -13.17 -18.87 -10.57
N ASP A 136 -13.88 -19.52 -9.65
CA ASP A 136 -13.36 -20.38 -8.58
C ASP A 136 -12.12 -19.81 -7.83
N PRO A 137 -12.31 -18.78 -7.03
CA PRO A 137 -13.57 -18.15 -6.62
C PRO A 137 -14.08 -17.14 -7.64
N GLU A 138 -15.39 -16.87 -7.61
CA GLU A 138 -15.97 -15.78 -8.39
C GLU A 138 -15.39 -14.43 -8.01
N PRO A 139 -15.30 -13.48 -8.97
CA PRO A 139 -14.89 -12.11 -8.70
C PRO A 139 -15.75 -11.47 -7.61
N ARG A 140 -15.12 -10.64 -6.79
CA ARG A 140 -15.79 -9.86 -5.75
C ARG A 140 -15.66 -8.38 -6.04
N PRO A 141 -16.58 -7.75 -6.78
CA PRO A 141 -16.46 -6.34 -7.18
C PRO A 141 -16.22 -5.39 -6.01
N ARG A 142 -16.94 -5.53 -4.90
CA ARG A 142 -16.71 -4.71 -3.69
C ARG A 142 -15.27 -4.80 -3.17
N MET A 143 -14.64 -5.98 -3.23
CA MET A 143 -13.26 -6.13 -2.80
C MET A 143 -12.29 -5.45 -3.78
N ILE A 144 -12.56 -5.55 -5.09
CA ILE A 144 -11.78 -4.87 -6.12
C ILE A 144 -11.90 -3.36 -5.92
N ASP A 145 -13.11 -2.83 -5.73
CA ASP A 145 -13.35 -1.42 -5.46
C ASP A 145 -12.55 -0.92 -4.24
N ARG A 146 -12.59 -1.65 -3.14
CA ARG A 146 -11.82 -1.31 -1.92
C ARG A 146 -10.30 -1.34 -2.17
N GLN A 147 -9.81 -2.25 -2.99
CA GLN A 147 -8.39 -2.31 -3.37
C GLN A 147 -8.00 -1.17 -4.30
N LEU A 148 -8.88 -0.75 -5.21
CA LEU A 148 -8.68 0.44 -6.05
C LEU A 148 -8.60 1.71 -5.20
N VAL A 149 -9.53 1.89 -4.27
CA VAL A 149 -9.51 3.01 -3.32
C VAL A 149 -8.21 3.04 -2.52
N ALA A 150 -7.76 1.88 -2.01
CA ALA A 150 -6.50 1.80 -1.27
C ALA A 150 -5.28 2.12 -2.15
N ALA A 151 -5.30 1.75 -3.44
CA ALA A 151 -4.25 2.11 -4.39
C ALA A 151 -4.18 3.62 -4.61
N TYR A 152 -5.31 4.25 -4.89
CA TYR A 152 -5.38 5.68 -5.13
C TYR A 152 -4.98 6.49 -3.90
N ASP A 153 -5.48 6.13 -2.71
CA ASP A 153 -5.10 6.78 -1.45
C ASP A 153 -3.60 6.65 -1.15
N ALA A 154 -3.00 5.51 -1.49
CA ALA A 154 -1.57 5.27 -1.32
C ALA A 154 -0.69 5.94 -2.38
N GLY A 155 -1.26 6.59 -3.40
CA GLY A 155 -0.52 7.16 -4.54
C GLY A 155 0.09 6.09 -5.45
N MET A 156 -0.52 4.91 -5.57
CA MET A 156 -0.08 3.80 -6.41
C MET A 156 -0.95 3.67 -7.65
N GLU A 157 -0.36 3.30 -8.79
CA GLU A 157 -1.14 2.92 -9.97
C GLU A 157 -1.79 1.55 -9.79
N PRO A 158 -3.12 1.41 -9.96
CA PRO A 158 -3.75 0.10 -9.94
C PRO A 158 -3.56 -0.65 -11.26
N LEU A 159 -3.38 -1.98 -11.15
CA LEU A 159 -3.40 -2.91 -12.27
C LEU A 159 -4.30 -4.09 -11.92
N LEU A 160 -5.35 -4.34 -12.69
CA LEU A 160 -6.16 -5.54 -12.54
C LEU A 160 -5.47 -6.73 -13.22
N CYS A 161 -5.13 -7.77 -12.45
CA CYS A 161 -4.61 -9.02 -12.96
C CYS A 161 -5.71 -10.08 -12.89
N LEU A 162 -6.34 -10.34 -14.03
CA LEU A 162 -7.46 -11.27 -14.18
C LEU A 162 -6.90 -12.67 -14.44
N THR A 163 -7.03 -13.55 -13.45
CA THR A 163 -6.49 -14.91 -13.54
C THR A 163 -7.57 -15.93 -13.90
N LYS A 164 -7.16 -17.14 -14.28
CA LYS A 164 -8.04 -18.25 -14.63
C LYS A 164 -8.95 -17.94 -15.83
N ALA A 165 -8.42 -17.24 -16.82
CA ALA A 165 -9.16 -16.97 -18.07
C ALA A 165 -9.46 -18.23 -18.91
N ASP A 166 -8.91 -19.36 -18.51
CA ASP A 166 -9.28 -20.69 -19.00
C ASP A 166 -10.64 -21.19 -18.47
N LEU A 167 -11.17 -20.54 -17.40
CA LEU A 167 -12.43 -20.96 -16.77
C LEU A 167 -13.63 -20.04 -17.09
N ALA A 168 -13.39 -18.75 -17.38
CA ALA A 168 -14.44 -17.79 -17.66
C ALA A 168 -13.95 -16.61 -18.51
N ASP A 169 -14.90 -15.98 -19.22
CA ASP A 169 -14.67 -14.81 -20.07
C ASP A 169 -14.41 -13.56 -19.20
N PRO A 170 -13.35 -12.79 -19.44
CA PRO A 170 -13.03 -11.57 -18.69
C PRO A 170 -13.91 -10.36 -19.07
N GLU A 171 -14.63 -10.38 -20.20
CA GLU A 171 -15.27 -9.21 -20.80
C GLU A 171 -16.25 -8.49 -19.86
N ALA A 172 -17.03 -9.23 -19.09
CA ALA A 172 -17.98 -8.65 -18.14
C ALA A 172 -17.27 -7.81 -17.07
N LEU A 173 -16.17 -8.32 -16.52
CA LEU A 173 -15.40 -7.62 -15.49
C LEU A 173 -14.60 -6.45 -16.09
N ILE A 174 -14.04 -6.62 -17.29
CA ILE A 174 -13.35 -5.54 -18.00
C ILE A 174 -14.32 -4.38 -18.25
N SER A 175 -15.51 -4.66 -18.76
CA SER A 175 -16.53 -3.65 -19.04
C SER A 175 -16.97 -2.89 -17.78
N GLU A 176 -17.03 -3.55 -16.62
CA GLU A 176 -17.39 -2.93 -15.35
C GLU A 176 -16.37 -1.89 -14.90
N TYR A 177 -15.06 -2.15 -15.13
CA TYR A 177 -13.97 -1.27 -14.71
C TYR A 177 -13.44 -0.35 -15.81
N ALA A 178 -13.88 -0.52 -17.06
CA ALA A 178 -13.50 0.33 -18.18
C ALA A 178 -13.76 1.84 -17.96
N PRO A 179 -14.90 2.27 -17.36
CA PRO A 179 -15.14 3.69 -17.10
C PRO A 179 -14.12 4.34 -16.15
N LEU A 180 -13.46 3.56 -15.31
CA LEU A 180 -12.41 4.04 -14.40
C LEU A 180 -11.06 4.21 -15.11
N GLY A 181 -10.88 3.65 -16.32
CA GLY A 181 -9.62 3.68 -17.04
C GLY A 181 -8.53 2.82 -16.41
N VAL A 182 -8.89 1.87 -15.54
CA VAL A 182 -7.94 0.97 -14.87
C VAL A 182 -7.33 0.02 -15.90
N ARG A 183 -6.00 -0.05 -15.91
CA ARG A 183 -5.26 -1.02 -16.75
C ARG A 183 -5.53 -2.45 -16.26
N TYR A 184 -5.52 -3.39 -17.18
CA TYR A 184 -5.72 -4.80 -16.87
C TYR A 184 -4.81 -5.71 -17.68
N VAL A 185 -4.54 -6.90 -17.14
CA VAL A 185 -3.93 -8.02 -17.84
C VAL A 185 -4.74 -9.28 -17.57
N VAL A 186 -4.82 -10.15 -18.57
CA VAL A 186 -5.54 -11.42 -18.48
C VAL A 186 -4.53 -12.56 -18.50
N THR A 187 -4.64 -13.50 -17.56
CA THR A 187 -3.72 -14.63 -17.42
C THR A 187 -4.47 -15.94 -17.19
N SER A 188 -3.85 -17.04 -17.59
CA SER A 188 -4.31 -18.40 -17.32
C SER A 188 -3.17 -19.23 -16.74
N ARG A 189 -3.52 -20.37 -16.15
CA ARG A 189 -2.50 -21.27 -15.58
C ARG A 189 -1.61 -21.84 -16.68
N GLY A 190 -0.31 -21.60 -16.58
CA GLY A 190 0.68 -22.03 -17.59
C GLY A 190 0.61 -21.25 -18.90
N GLY A 191 -0.20 -20.17 -18.96
CA GLY A 191 -0.22 -19.25 -20.09
C GLY A 191 0.95 -18.29 -20.07
N ASP A 192 1.05 -17.49 -21.13
CA ASP A 192 2.05 -16.45 -21.25
C ASP A 192 1.85 -15.34 -20.22
N LEU A 193 2.95 -14.87 -19.64
CA LEU A 193 2.98 -13.78 -18.65
C LEU A 193 3.71 -12.54 -19.19
N ASP A 194 4.04 -12.46 -20.47
CA ASP A 194 4.85 -11.37 -21.01
C ASP A 194 4.15 -10.01 -20.90
N ALA A 195 2.82 -9.97 -21.11
CA ALA A 195 2.05 -8.77 -20.90
C ALA A 195 2.11 -8.30 -19.41
N LEU A 196 2.02 -9.23 -18.46
CA LEU A 196 2.16 -8.91 -17.05
C LEU A 196 3.58 -8.46 -16.73
N ARG A 197 4.61 -9.17 -17.21
CA ARG A 197 6.03 -8.78 -17.05
C ARG A 197 6.29 -7.37 -17.56
N ALA A 198 5.74 -7.00 -18.71
CA ALA A 198 5.86 -5.66 -19.27
C ALA A 198 5.29 -4.58 -18.35
N HIS A 199 4.20 -4.87 -17.63
CA HIS A 199 3.63 -3.94 -16.64
C HIS A 199 4.43 -3.87 -15.34
N LEU A 200 5.17 -4.93 -14.99
CA LEU A 200 5.96 -5.00 -13.76
C LEU A 200 7.38 -4.46 -13.93
N ALA A 201 7.88 -4.40 -15.20
CA ALA A 201 9.23 -3.99 -15.53
C ALA A 201 9.57 -2.58 -15.01
N GLY A 202 10.72 -2.44 -14.35
CA GLY A 202 11.22 -1.21 -13.77
C GLY A 202 10.41 -0.67 -12.58
N ARG A 203 9.49 -1.45 -12.02
CA ARG A 203 8.55 -1.02 -10.96
C ARG A 203 8.66 -1.85 -9.70
N THR A 204 8.28 -1.24 -8.59
CA THR A 204 7.99 -1.96 -7.34
C THR A 204 6.48 -2.16 -7.24
N SER A 205 6.02 -3.41 -7.38
CA SER A 205 4.61 -3.77 -7.49
C SER A 205 4.16 -4.60 -6.30
N VAL A 206 3.10 -4.16 -5.61
CA VAL A 206 2.49 -4.92 -4.50
C VAL A 206 1.40 -5.82 -5.05
N LEU A 207 1.44 -7.11 -4.74
CA LEU A 207 0.42 -8.06 -5.14
C LEU A 207 -0.58 -8.28 -4.00
N VAL A 208 -1.85 -8.00 -4.27
CA VAL A 208 -2.97 -8.22 -3.35
C VAL A 208 -4.03 -9.11 -4.02
N GLY A 209 -4.85 -9.75 -3.23
CA GLY A 209 -5.93 -10.59 -3.75
C GLY A 209 -6.42 -11.61 -2.73
N HIS A 210 -7.63 -12.08 -2.94
CA HIS A 210 -8.29 -13.04 -2.08
C HIS A 210 -7.60 -14.42 -2.11
N SER A 211 -7.89 -15.26 -1.12
CA SER A 211 -7.42 -16.64 -1.13
C SER A 211 -7.99 -17.41 -2.33
N GLY A 212 -7.15 -18.21 -3.00
CA GLY A 212 -7.57 -19.03 -4.13
C GLY A 212 -7.55 -18.33 -5.50
N VAL A 213 -7.29 -17.03 -5.60
CA VAL A 213 -7.24 -16.31 -6.88
C VAL A 213 -5.99 -16.61 -7.73
N GLY A 214 -5.06 -17.44 -7.23
CA GLY A 214 -3.86 -17.80 -8.00
C GLY A 214 -2.63 -16.93 -7.72
N LYS A 215 -2.66 -16.03 -6.72
CA LYS A 215 -1.55 -15.12 -6.41
C LYS A 215 -0.22 -15.85 -6.19
N SER A 216 -0.17 -16.88 -5.36
CA SER A 216 1.07 -17.65 -5.12
C SER A 216 1.56 -18.39 -6.37
N THR A 217 0.66 -18.90 -7.19
CA THR A 217 1.01 -19.51 -8.48
C THR A 217 1.66 -18.48 -9.42
N LEU A 218 1.09 -17.27 -9.43
CA LEU A 218 1.60 -16.16 -10.24
C LEU A 218 2.99 -15.72 -9.76
N VAL A 219 3.17 -15.54 -8.44
CA VAL A 219 4.47 -15.19 -7.83
C VAL A 219 5.54 -16.21 -8.18
N ASN A 220 5.25 -17.52 -8.06
CA ASN A 220 6.19 -18.59 -8.40
C ASN A 220 6.51 -18.66 -9.90
N ALA A 221 5.57 -18.26 -10.77
CA ALA A 221 5.82 -18.21 -12.21
C ALA A 221 6.61 -16.95 -12.63
N LEU A 222 6.49 -15.85 -11.89
CA LEU A 222 7.26 -14.62 -12.11
C LEU A 222 8.68 -14.73 -11.55
N VAL A 223 8.82 -15.33 -10.36
CA VAL A 223 10.09 -15.49 -9.65
C VAL A 223 10.30 -16.97 -9.29
N PRO A 224 11.00 -17.74 -10.13
CA PRO A 224 11.15 -19.20 -9.96
C PRO A 224 11.74 -19.64 -8.60
N ASP A 225 12.56 -18.80 -7.98
CA ASP A 225 13.16 -19.06 -6.66
C ASP A 225 12.40 -18.44 -5.48
N ALA A 226 11.16 -17.95 -5.69
CA ALA A 226 10.35 -17.31 -4.66
C ALA A 226 10.18 -18.18 -3.40
N GLU A 227 9.91 -19.48 -3.55
CA GLU A 227 9.78 -20.42 -2.42
C GLU A 227 11.06 -20.54 -1.60
N ARG A 228 12.23 -20.52 -2.25
CA ARG A 228 13.54 -20.54 -1.58
C ARG A 228 13.78 -19.24 -0.82
N ALA A 229 13.47 -18.10 -1.42
CA ALA A 229 13.60 -16.78 -0.78
C ALA A 229 12.72 -16.69 0.47
N VAL A 230 11.46 -17.13 0.38
CA VAL A 230 10.51 -17.19 1.50
C VAL A 230 10.98 -18.18 2.57
N SER A 231 11.44 -19.36 2.19
CA SER A 231 11.93 -20.39 3.12
C SER A 231 13.18 -19.92 3.85
N HIS A 232 14.08 -19.22 3.18
CA HIS A 232 15.32 -18.69 3.78
C HIS A 232 15.00 -17.57 4.79
N VAL A 233 13.99 -16.72 4.54
CA VAL A 233 13.50 -15.75 5.50
C VAL A 233 12.94 -16.46 6.74
N ASN A 234 12.16 -17.51 6.55
CA ASN A 234 11.58 -18.30 7.64
C ASN A 234 12.63 -19.08 8.44
N ALA A 235 13.68 -19.61 7.80
CA ALA A 235 14.76 -20.35 8.48
C ALA A 235 15.59 -19.47 9.42
N VAL A 236 15.91 -18.24 9.00
CA VAL A 236 16.62 -17.26 9.84
C VAL A 236 15.77 -16.81 11.03
N THR A 237 14.43 -16.92 10.93
CA THR A 237 13.49 -16.44 11.93
C THR A 237 12.91 -17.54 12.82
N GLY A 238 13.24 -18.82 12.57
CA GLY A 238 12.79 -19.96 13.36
C GLY A 238 11.29 -20.30 13.23
N ARG A 239 10.63 -19.86 12.14
CA ARG A 239 9.22 -20.17 11.86
C ARG A 239 9.07 -21.45 11.03
N GLY A 240 8.10 -22.29 11.44
CA GLY A 240 7.68 -23.44 10.66
C GLY A 240 6.96 -23.05 9.35
N ARG A 241 6.85 -23.98 8.42
CA ARG A 241 6.45 -23.86 7.00
C ARG A 241 5.12 -23.16 6.68
N HIS A 242 4.29 -22.75 7.64
CA HIS A 242 2.88 -22.38 7.39
C HIS A 242 2.39 -21.04 7.95
N THR A 243 3.27 -20.10 8.36
CA THR A 243 2.81 -18.84 8.96
C THR A 243 3.63 -17.61 8.54
N SER A 244 3.87 -17.40 7.26
CA SER A 244 4.38 -16.12 6.77
C SER A 244 3.23 -15.11 6.71
N SER A 245 3.08 -14.31 7.75
CA SER A 245 2.13 -13.17 7.80
C SER A 245 2.80 -11.84 7.48
N SER A 246 4.06 -11.85 7.06
CA SER A 246 4.85 -10.65 6.78
C SER A 246 5.05 -10.49 5.27
N ALA A 247 4.97 -9.26 4.78
CA ALA A 247 5.28 -8.95 3.40
C ALA A 247 6.75 -9.30 3.08
N ILE A 248 7.01 -9.66 1.84
CA ILE A 248 8.34 -9.91 1.31
C ILE A 248 8.50 -9.31 -0.08
N ALA A 249 9.60 -8.61 -0.31
CA ALA A 249 9.98 -8.14 -1.64
C ALA A 249 10.86 -9.19 -2.33
N LEU A 250 10.50 -9.53 -3.55
CA LEU A 250 11.18 -10.46 -4.42
C LEU A 250 11.59 -9.71 -5.69
N GLU A 251 12.85 -9.83 -6.05
CA GLU A 251 13.38 -9.23 -7.27
C GLU A 251 12.92 -10.03 -8.50
N LEU A 252 12.51 -9.32 -9.54
CA LEU A 252 12.18 -9.95 -10.81
C LEU A 252 13.46 -10.43 -11.52
N PRO A 253 13.40 -11.53 -12.29
CA PRO A 253 14.53 -12.01 -13.05
C PRO A 253 15.14 -10.90 -13.93
N GLY A 254 16.46 -10.76 -13.89
CA GLY A 254 17.18 -9.73 -14.65
C GLY A 254 17.32 -8.38 -13.93
N GLY A 255 16.88 -8.27 -12.67
CA GLY A 255 16.96 -7.01 -11.92
C GLY A 255 15.97 -5.94 -12.38
N ASP A 256 14.95 -6.32 -13.15
CA ASP A 256 14.01 -5.40 -13.81
C ASP A 256 12.76 -5.15 -12.96
N GLY A 257 12.93 -4.85 -11.69
CA GLY A 257 11.85 -4.47 -10.79
C GLY A 257 11.62 -5.45 -9.62
N TRP A 258 10.62 -5.13 -8.82
CA TRP A 258 10.30 -5.85 -7.58
C TRP A 258 8.83 -6.21 -7.49
N ILE A 259 8.53 -7.38 -7.00
CA ILE A 259 7.19 -7.72 -6.53
C ILE A 259 7.20 -7.87 -5.01
N ILE A 260 6.21 -7.29 -4.35
CA ILE A 260 6.01 -7.42 -2.91
C ILE A 260 4.77 -8.30 -2.68
N ASP A 261 5.00 -9.52 -2.23
CA ASP A 261 3.91 -10.41 -1.81
C ASP A 261 3.47 -10.06 -0.39
N THR A 262 2.17 -9.85 -0.22
CA THR A 262 1.54 -9.50 1.06
C THR A 262 0.62 -10.61 1.53
N PRO A 263 1.15 -11.71 2.13
CA PRO A 263 0.32 -12.80 2.60
C PRO A 263 -0.66 -12.31 3.67
N GLY A 264 -1.93 -12.70 3.53
CA GLY A 264 -2.95 -12.40 4.54
C GLY A 264 -3.52 -10.98 4.55
N VAL A 265 -3.12 -10.11 3.62
CA VAL A 265 -3.81 -8.84 3.39
C VAL A 265 -5.07 -9.13 2.57
N ARG A 266 -6.19 -9.29 3.27
CA ARG A 266 -7.49 -9.65 2.67
C ARG A 266 -8.43 -8.46 2.56
N SER A 267 -8.27 -7.47 3.43
CA SER A 267 -9.08 -6.27 3.47
C SER A 267 -8.20 -5.06 3.78
N PHE A 268 -8.60 -3.93 3.24
CA PHE A 268 -8.07 -2.62 3.59
C PHE A 268 -9.17 -1.89 4.34
N GLY A 269 -8.89 -1.43 5.56
CA GLY A 269 -9.76 -0.48 6.24
C GLY A 269 -9.64 0.86 5.53
N LEU A 270 -10.75 1.40 5.10
CA LEU A 270 -10.78 2.60 4.28
C LEU A 270 -11.38 3.82 5.02
N ALA A 271 -11.62 3.70 6.32
CA ALA A 271 -12.25 4.74 7.12
C ALA A 271 -11.43 6.06 7.17
N HIS A 272 -10.13 5.98 6.90
CA HIS A 272 -9.22 7.12 6.88
C HIS A 272 -9.05 7.76 5.50
N VAL A 273 -9.54 7.11 4.45
CA VAL A 273 -9.33 7.58 3.07
C VAL A 273 -10.15 8.83 2.83
N GLU A 274 -9.49 9.90 2.45
CA GLU A 274 -10.14 11.14 2.06
C GLU A 274 -10.69 11.03 0.64
N PRO A 275 -11.92 11.53 0.35
CA PRO A 275 -12.50 11.53 -1.00
C PRO A 275 -11.59 12.16 -2.03
N GLU A 276 -10.86 13.21 -1.63
CA GLU A 276 -9.93 13.95 -2.48
C GLU A 276 -8.80 13.06 -3.02
N ASN A 277 -8.31 12.10 -2.24
CA ASN A 277 -7.25 11.19 -2.71
C ASN A 277 -7.77 10.23 -3.79
N VAL A 278 -9.06 9.89 -3.74
CA VAL A 278 -9.68 9.02 -4.73
C VAL A 278 -10.01 9.80 -6.01
N ILE A 279 -10.62 10.98 -5.90
CA ILE A 279 -11.03 11.76 -7.07
C ILE A 279 -9.85 12.30 -7.85
N ASN A 280 -8.73 12.63 -7.20
CA ASN A 280 -7.51 13.11 -7.85
C ASN A 280 -6.87 12.09 -8.82
N ALA A 281 -7.31 10.82 -8.78
CA ALA A 281 -6.93 9.83 -9.77
C ALA A 281 -7.73 9.92 -11.09
N PHE A 282 -8.72 10.82 -11.16
CA PHE A 282 -9.62 11.02 -12.30
C PHE A 282 -9.58 12.48 -12.73
N ASP A 283 -8.59 12.87 -13.54
CA ASP A 283 -8.29 14.26 -13.90
C ASP A 283 -9.54 15.06 -14.32
N ASP A 284 -10.40 14.47 -15.16
CA ASP A 284 -11.64 15.06 -15.66
C ASP A 284 -12.67 15.35 -14.56
N LEU A 285 -12.79 14.47 -13.58
CA LEU A 285 -13.70 14.66 -12.44
C LEU A 285 -13.06 15.53 -11.35
N ALA A 286 -11.74 15.46 -11.16
CA ALA A 286 -11.02 16.30 -10.23
C ALA A 286 -11.11 17.79 -10.61
N GLU A 287 -10.99 18.10 -11.92
CA GLU A 287 -11.20 19.46 -12.46
C GLU A 287 -12.61 19.95 -12.14
N GLY A 288 -13.64 19.14 -12.43
CA GLY A 288 -15.03 19.49 -12.14
C GLY A 288 -15.31 19.66 -10.65
N ALA A 289 -14.67 18.85 -9.80
CA ALA A 289 -14.79 18.97 -8.36
C ALA A 289 -14.17 20.28 -7.85
N ALA A 290 -12.99 20.64 -8.36
CA ALA A 290 -12.30 21.88 -7.98
C ALA A 290 -13.08 23.13 -8.39
N GLU A 291 -13.77 23.10 -9.55
CA GLU A 291 -14.54 24.24 -10.07
C GLU A 291 -15.95 24.36 -9.48
N ARG A 292 -16.61 23.24 -9.21
CA ARG A 292 -18.07 23.23 -8.97
C ARG A 292 -18.49 22.71 -7.61
N CYS A 293 -17.65 21.94 -6.92
CA CYS A 293 -18.05 21.36 -5.66
C CYS A 293 -17.78 22.31 -4.48
N PRO A 294 -18.67 22.30 -3.46
CA PRO A 294 -18.40 23.01 -2.22
C PRO A 294 -17.24 22.35 -1.46
N PRO A 295 -16.57 23.10 -0.56
CA PRO A 295 -15.57 22.51 0.33
C PRO A 295 -16.12 21.30 1.10
N LEU A 296 -15.29 20.26 1.28
CA LEU A 296 -15.66 19.03 1.98
C LEU A 296 -16.82 18.24 1.33
N CYS A 297 -16.99 18.36 0.02
CA CYS A 297 -17.95 17.55 -0.72
C CYS A 297 -17.53 16.07 -0.71
N ASP A 298 -18.46 15.19 -0.33
CA ASP A 298 -18.24 13.73 -0.37
C ASP A 298 -18.42 13.11 -1.76
N HIS A 299 -18.90 13.92 -2.72
CA HIS A 299 -19.23 13.58 -4.10
C HIS A 299 -20.28 12.46 -4.27
N LEU A 300 -20.90 12.01 -3.20
CA LEU A 300 -21.96 11.01 -3.24
C LEU A 300 -23.30 11.65 -3.65
N PRO A 301 -24.19 10.88 -4.32
CA PRO A 301 -25.52 11.36 -4.65
C PRO A 301 -26.30 11.60 -3.35
N LYS A 302 -26.96 12.74 -3.25
CA LYS A 302 -27.88 13.01 -2.13
C LYS A 302 -29.22 12.35 -2.44
N GLU A 303 -29.57 11.34 -1.68
CA GLU A 303 -30.92 10.77 -1.71
C GLU A 303 -31.93 11.84 -1.22
N PRO A 304 -32.99 12.15 -1.97
CA PRO A 304 -34.06 12.96 -1.46
C PRO A 304 -34.81 12.20 -0.36
N GLY A 305 -34.43 12.43 0.91
CA GLY A 305 -35.16 11.87 2.06
C GLY A 305 -34.49 10.71 2.80
N GLY A 306 -33.21 10.40 2.57
CA GLY A 306 -32.50 9.32 3.26
C GLY A 306 -32.33 9.58 4.77
N LEU A 307 -32.85 8.67 5.60
CA LEU A 307 -32.70 8.63 7.05
C LEU A 307 -31.29 8.13 7.50
N GLY A 308 -30.24 8.58 6.85
CA GLY A 308 -28.87 8.35 7.25
C GLY A 308 -28.35 9.50 8.11
N GLY A 309 -28.12 9.22 9.39
CA GLY A 309 -27.87 10.19 10.46
C GLY A 309 -26.57 10.98 10.43
N ARG A 310 -26.23 11.63 9.31
CA ARG A 310 -25.21 12.67 9.27
C ARG A 310 -25.89 14.02 9.06
N PRO A 311 -25.60 15.06 9.90
CA PRO A 311 -26.20 16.36 9.71
C PRO A 311 -25.88 16.88 8.31
N PRO A 312 -26.83 17.54 7.61
CA PRO A 312 -26.54 18.19 6.35
C PRO A 312 -25.41 19.19 6.61
N SER A 313 -24.34 19.14 5.79
CA SER A 313 -23.41 20.26 5.73
C SER A 313 -24.24 21.55 5.57
N GLU A 314 -23.93 22.59 6.30
CA GLU A 314 -24.72 23.82 6.44
C GLU A 314 -25.07 24.58 5.14
N ALA A 315 -24.62 24.10 4.00
CA ALA A 315 -25.02 24.54 2.69
C ALA A 315 -25.72 23.39 1.96
N GLY A 316 -27.02 23.49 1.76
CA GLY A 316 -27.84 22.60 0.93
C GLY A 316 -27.41 22.54 -0.55
N GLN A 317 -26.12 22.57 -0.83
CA GLN A 317 -25.53 22.57 -2.17
C GLN A 317 -25.38 21.12 -2.66
N SER A 318 -25.92 20.85 -3.84
CA SER A 318 -25.74 19.61 -4.58
C SER A 318 -24.29 19.47 -5.02
N CYS A 319 -23.82 18.23 -5.20
CA CYS A 319 -22.52 17.95 -5.80
C CYS A 319 -22.44 18.57 -7.21
N GLY A 320 -21.40 19.35 -7.49
CA GLY A 320 -21.22 20.01 -8.78
C GLY A 320 -20.91 19.08 -9.95
N LEU A 321 -20.51 17.83 -9.66
CA LEU A 321 -20.15 16.84 -10.70
C LEU A 321 -21.33 16.42 -11.56
N ASP A 322 -22.55 16.44 -11.04
CA ASP A 322 -23.73 16.13 -11.87
C ASP A 322 -23.91 17.17 -12.99
N GLY A 323 -23.72 18.45 -12.68
CA GLY A 323 -23.71 19.53 -13.67
C GLY A 323 -22.54 19.41 -14.66
N TRP A 324 -21.36 19.08 -14.16
CA TRP A 324 -20.15 18.89 -14.96
C TRP A 324 -20.32 17.80 -16.02
N VAL A 325 -20.91 16.67 -15.63
CA VAL A 325 -21.23 15.57 -16.54
C VAL A 325 -22.34 15.94 -17.52
N ALA A 326 -23.39 16.65 -17.07
CA ALA A 326 -24.46 17.09 -17.95
C ALA A 326 -23.97 18.06 -19.05
N GLU A 327 -22.91 18.82 -18.81
CA GLU A 327 -22.22 19.68 -19.77
C GLU A 327 -21.28 18.91 -20.71
N GLY A 328 -21.09 17.59 -20.50
CA GLY A 328 -20.29 16.71 -21.37
C GLY A 328 -18.79 16.67 -21.08
N HIS A 329 -18.33 17.17 -19.94
CA HIS A 329 -16.92 17.17 -19.56
C HIS A 329 -16.42 15.80 -19.09
N ALA A 330 -17.32 14.95 -18.59
CA ALA A 330 -17.05 13.56 -18.24
C ALA A 330 -18.29 12.69 -18.56
N SER A 331 -18.13 11.35 -18.61
CA SER A 331 -19.25 10.46 -18.83
C SER A 331 -20.00 10.12 -17.54
N GLN A 332 -21.32 9.86 -17.64
CA GLN A 332 -22.12 9.40 -16.51
C GLN A 332 -21.58 8.10 -15.92
N ALA A 333 -21.20 7.13 -16.75
CA ALA A 333 -20.64 5.85 -16.31
C ALA A 333 -19.35 6.03 -15.46
N ARG A 334 -18.55 7.05 -15.79
CA ARG A 334 -17.34 7.38 -15.03
C ARG A 334 -17.68 7.98 -13.67
N LEU A 335 -18.64 8.88 -13.60
CA LEU A 335 -19.11 9.44 -12.33
C LEU A 335 -19.76 8.38 -11.44
N ASP A 336 -20.60 7.50 -12.02
CA ASP A 336 -21.22 6.40 -11.26
C ASP A 336 -20.18 5.43 -10.71
N SER A 337 -19.14 5.14 -11.50
CA SER A 337 -18.02 4.30 -11.06
C SER A 337 -17.20 4.95 -9.93
N LEU A 338 -16.91 6.27 -10.02
CA LEU A 338 -16.28 7.00 -8.91
C LEU A 338 -17.14 6.93 -7.64
N ARG A 339 -18.44 7.17 -7.76
CA ARG A 339 -19.38 7.12 -6.63
C ARG A 339 -19.44 5.74 -5.99
N ARG A 340 -19.39 4.67 -6.78
CA ARG A 340 -19.30 3.30 -6.30
C ARG A 340 -18.01 3.10 -5.47
N LEU A 341 -16.87 3.60 -5.96
CA LEU A 341 -15.61 3.54 -5.19
C LEU A 341 -15.71 4.30 -3.88
N LEU A 342 -16.23 5.52 -3.90
CA LEU A 342 -16.39 6.34 -2.69
C LEU A 342 -17.33 5.69 -1.68
N ALA A 343 -18.43 5.09 -2.13
CA ALA A 343 -19.35 4.34 -1.29
C ALA A 343 -18.72 3.09 -0.66
N SER A 344 -17.76 2.46 -1.33
CA SER A 344 -17.05 1.29 -0.81
C SER A 344 -16.14 1.59 0.40
N ARG A 345 -15.87 2.87 0.69
CA ARG A 345 -15.15 3.32 1.89
C ARG A 345 -15.97 3.13 3.17
N GLU A 346 -17.28 3.30 3.05
CA GLU A 346 -18.20 3.05 4.16
C GLU A 346 -18.31 1.53 4.33
N GLY A 347 -17.81 1.01 5.45
CA GLY A 347 -17.90 -0.40 5.77
C GLY A 347 -19.35 -0.87 5.76
N ASP A 348 -19.59 -2.15 5.50
CA ASP A 348 -20.92 -2.73 5.65
C ASP A 348 -21.41 -2.47 7.08
N ALA A 349 -22.34 -1.56 7.22
CA ALA A 349 -23.25 -1.56 8.35
C ALA A 349 -24.24 -2.69 8.09
N GLU A 350 -23.86 -3.93 8.41
CA GLU A 350 -24.78 -5.01 8.71
C GLU A 350 -25.08 -5.06 10.20
#